data_a210e1633a86879a3a5068f362d562bc
#
_entry.id   a210e1633a86879a3a5068f362d562bc
#
_cell.length_a   1.000
_cell.length_b   1.000
_cell.length_c   1.000
_cell.angle_alpha   90.00
_cell.angle_beta   90.00
_cell.angle_gamma   90.00
#
_symmetry.space_group_name_H-M   'P 1'
#
loop_
_entity.id
_entity.type
_entity.pdbx_description
1 polymer ?
#
loop_
_entity_poly.entity_id
_entity_poly.type
_entity_poly.pdbx_seq_one_letter_code
_entity_poly.pdbx_strand_id
1 'polypeptide(L)'
;MPSSLNDFRRSKLFRAAVIVPILIALIFSLFNLTAPNDPEKISSNFKLGIVNLDTSIQFPLISTQAIKTISRSLPFRVGLFKTPDEAKEALSEGKISSVIIFPENFSELALGEKSITVKMISSDHLTVSETQIAKQLPSMFQMGLSTFISNLRLAKIKNEPPSPKMPVMIENETMHKAHSLASISSPFVMNFVTWLTAMVGSVLLFLATNEMTLLNRAYVRTVIPIMTMGASSLVLAIVVTTSTQQWGSFFMLWL
;
A
#
# COMPACT_ATOMS: atom_id res chain seq x y z
N MET A 1 -16.82 9.20 45.36
CA MET A 1 -17.18 9.19 43.95
C MET A 1 -18.24 10.25 43.66
N PRO A 2 -18.35 10.79 42.44
CA PRO A 2 -19.22 11.95 42.20
C PRO A 2 -20.69 11.54 42.21
N SER A 3 -21.45 12.16 43.11
CA SER A 3 -22.89 11.99 43.22
C SER A 3 -23.68 12.96 42.32
N SER A 4 -23.06 14.08 41.95
CA SER A 4 -23.62 15.12 41.10
C SER A 4 -22.89 15.27 39.76
N LEU A 5 -23.54 15.88 38.76
CA LEU A 5 -22.94 16.18 37.45
C LEU A 5 -21.73 17.10 37.56
N ASN A 6 -21.73 18.04 38.51
CA ASN A 6 -20.61 18.98 38.70
C ASN A 6 -19.38 18.28 39.28
N ASP A 7 -19.58 17.38 40.26
CA ASP A 7 -18.49 16.59 40.84
C ASP A 7 -17.93 15.59 39.81
N PHE A 8 -18.80 15.03 38.97
CA PHE A 8 -18.39 14.15 37.87
C PHE A 8 -17.45 14.84 36.88
N ARG A 9 -17.79 16.07 36.43
CA ARG A 9 -16.93 16.85 35.50
C ARG A 9 -15.55 17.15 36.08
N ARG A 10 -15.42 17.27 37.39
CA ARG A 10 -14.14 17.50 38.10
C ARG A 10 -13.38 16.21 38.39
N SER A 11 -13.99 15.06 38.24
CA SER A 11 -13.37 13.78 38.56
C SER A 11 -12.25 13.40 37.56
N LYS A 12 -11.23 12.71 38.08
CA LYS A 12 -10.14 12.18 37.24
C LYS A 12 -10.66 11.16 36.23
N LEU A 13 -11.68 10.37 36.62
CA LEU A 13 -12.29 9.37 35.76
C LEU A 13 -13.04 9.98 34.57
N PHE A 14 -13.71 11.12 34.78
CA PHE A 14 -14.32 11.85 33.66
C PHE A 14 -13.27 12.32 32.64
N ARG A 15 -12.21 12.94 33.12
CA ARG A 15 -11.11 13.37 32.22
C ARG A 15 -10.50 12.21 31.48
N ALA A 16 -10.28 11.08 32.14
CA ALA A 16 -9.79 9.87 31.51
C ALA A 16 -10.79 9.33 30.46
N ALA A 17 -12.07 9.28 30.77
CA ALA A 17 -13.11 8.81 29.85
C ALA A 17 -13.25 9.65 28.56
N VAL A 18 -12.83 10.92 28.60
CA VAL A 18 -12.84 11.80 27.42
C VAL A 18 -11.48 11.79 26.71
N ILE A 19 -10.37 11.95 27.47
CA ILE A 19 -9.04 12.14 26.90
C ILE A 19 -8.46 10.83 26.34
N VAL A 20 -8.59 9.71 27.06
CA VAL A 20 -7.98 8.43 26.66
C VAL A 20 -8.48 7.92 25.31
N PRO A 21 -9.79 7.92 25.00
CA PRO A 21 -10.27 7.57 23.68
C PRO A 21 -9.68 8.42 22.55
N ILE A 22 -9.59 9.74 22.75
CA ILE A 22 -9.02 10.67 21.77
C ILE A 22 -7.52 10.40 21.56
N LEU A 23 -6.78 10.14 22.64
CA LEU A 23 -5.35 9.78 22.55
C LEU A 23 -5.14 8.42 21.85
N ILE A 24 -6.01 7.45 22.12
CA ILE A 24 -5.98 6.17 21.40
C ILE A 24 -6.19 6.42 19.90
N ALA A 25 -7.21 7.19 19.52
CA ALA A 25 -7.47 7.51 18.12
C ALA A 25 -6.25 8.17 17.46
N LEU A 26 -5.59 9.11 18.14
CA LEU A 26 -4.41 9.79 17.63
C LEU A 26 -3.19 8.86 17.51
N ILE A 27 -2.84 8.18 18.60
CA ILE A 27 -1.61 7.34 18.67
C ILE A 27 -1.71 6.16 17.72
N PHE A 28 -2.83 5.42 17.76
CA PHE A 28 -2.99 4.23 16.91
C PHE A 28 -3.13 4.58 15.44
N SER A 29 -3.82 5.66 15.07
CA SER A 29 -3.91 6.07 13.68
C SER A 29 -2.55 6.51 13.13
N LEU A 30 -1.79 7.30 13.88
CA LEU A 30 -0.43 7.68 13.50
C LEU A 30 0.48 6.44 13.37
N PHE A 31 0.48 5.57 14.41
CA PHE A 31 1.33 4.38 14.41
C PHE A 31 1.02 3.46 13.22
N ASN A 32 -0.25 3.13 12.98
CA ASN A 32 -0.63 2.22 11.89
C ASN A 32 -0.42 2.81 10.49
N LEU A 33 -0.53 4.13 10.34
CA LEU A 33 -0.30 4.78 9.05
C LEU A 33 1.18 5.04 8.75
N THR A 34 2.03 5.10 9.78
CA THR A 34 3.46 5.40 9.66
C THR A 34 4.37 4.22 9.95
N ALA A 35 3.85 3.14 10.57
CA ALA A 35 4.66 1.97 10.91
C ALA A 35 5.28 1.33 9.66
N PRO A 36 6.60 1.07 9.64
CA PRO A 36 7.23 0.31 8.58
C PRO A 36 6.74 -1.14 8.64
N ASN A 37 6.28 -1.66 7.51
CA ASN A 37 5.92 -3.07 7.41
C ASN A 37 7.19 -3.92 7.24
N ASP A 38 7.21 -5.10 7.84
CA ASP A 38 8.32 -6.06 7.78
C ASP A 38 8.55 -6.55 6.32
N PRO A 39 9.70 -6.24 5.68
CA PRO A 39 9.93 -6.53 4.27
C PRO A 39 9.97 -8.04 3.95
N GLU A 40 10.40 -8.87 4.90
CA GLU A 40 10.60 -10.30 4.64
C GLU A 40 9.28 -11.08 4.50
N LYS A 41 8.27 -10.75 5.30
CA LYS A 41 6.92 -11.34 5.16
C LYS A 41 6.19 -10.87 3.91
N ILE A 42 6.59 -9.75 3.39
CA ILE A 42 5.98 -9.08 2.24
C ILE A 42 6.34 -9.82 0.94
N SER A 43 7.61 -10.23 0.80
CA SER A 43 8.10 -10.86 -0.42
C SER A 43 7.44 -12.21 -0.71
N SER A 44 7.01 -12.94 0.32
CA SER A 44 6.39 -14.26 0.14
C SER A 44 4.99 -14.23 -0.49
N ASN A 45 4.26 -13.12 -0.32
CA ASN A 45 2.89 -12.95 -0.83
C ASN A 45 2.84 -12.23 -2.18
N PHE A 46 3.90 -11.45 -2.51
CA PHE A 46 3.98 -10.74 -3.79
C PHE A 46 4.16 -11.74 -4.95
N LYS A 47 3.26 -11.66 -5.94
CA LYS A 47 3.30 -12.52 -7.13
C LYS A 47 3.45 -11.66 -8.37
N LEU A 48 4.47 -11.95 -9.17
CA LEU A 48 4.75 -11.25 -10.42
C LEU A 48 4.32 -12.09 -11.62
N GLY A 49 3.49 -11.52 -12.48
CA GLY A 49 3.20 -12.07 -13.80
C GLY A 49 4.22 -11.59 -14.82
N ILE A 50 4.62 -12.46 -15.75
CA ILE A 50 5.44 -12.08 -16.90
C ILE A 50 4.74 -12.55 -18.17
N VAL A 51 4.59 -11.63 -19.11
CA VAL A 51 4.13 -11.90 -20.47
C VAL A 51 5.28 -11.66 -21.43
N ASN A 52 5.62 -12.65 -22.25
CA ASN A 52 6.63 -12.51 -23.28
C ASN A 52 5.95 -12.48 -24.65
N LEU A 53 5.91 -11.29 -25.28
CA LEU A 53 5.38 -11.12 -26.63
C LEU A 53 6.46 -11.23 -27.72
N ASP A 54 7.72 -11.45 -27.32
CA ASP A 54 8.84 -11.47 -28.26
C ASP A 54 8.68 -12.62 -29.29
N THR A 55 8.45 -12.24 -30.53
CA THR A 55 8.28 -13.13 -31.69
C THR A 55 9.51 -13.14 -32.60
N SER A 56 10.62 -12.58 -32.14
CA SER A 56 11.87 -12.47 -32.93
C SER A 56 12.38 -13.85 -33.36
N ILE A 57 12.25 -14.16 -34.66
CA ILE A 57 12.60 -15.48 -35.24
C ILE A 57 14.13 -15.69 -35.19
N GLN A 58 14.91 -14.62 -35.32
CA GLN A 58 16.39 -14.71 -35.39
C GLN A 58 17.05 -14.93 -34.03
N PHE A 59 16.43 -14.49 -32.92
CA PHE A 59 17.00 -14.51 -31.56
C PHE A 59 15.98 -14.85 -30.47
N PRO A 60 15.22 -15.95 -30.58
CA PRO A 60 14.11 -16.24 -29.67
C PRO A 60 14.55 -16.52 -28.22
N LEU A 61 15.86 -16.68 -27.99
CA LEU A 61 16.39 -17.06 -26.68
C LEU A 61 16.73 -15.87 -25.78
N ILE A 62 16.83 -14.64 -26.31
CA ILE A 62 17.29 -13.48 -25.52
C ILE A 62 16.25 -13.07 -24.50
N SER A 63 14.99 -12.91 -24.91
CA SER A 63 13.90 -12.59 -23.99
C SER A 63 13.70 -13.68 -22.94
N THR A 64 13.72 -14.94 -23.35
CA THR A 64 13.59 -16.10 -22.45
C THR A 64 14.75 -16.17 -21.47
N GLN A 65 15.97 -15.89 -21.91
CA GLN A 65 17.15 -15.88 -21.05
C GLN A 65 17.13 -14.70 -20.06
N ALA A 66 16.70 -13.52 -20.51
CA ALA A 66 16.50 -12.36 -19.66
C ALA A 66 15.47 -12.65 -18.55
N ILE A 67 14.31 -13.19 -18.93
CA ILE A 67 13.25 -13.59 -18.00
C ILE A 67 13.78 -14.61 -16.99
N LYS A 68 14.47 -15.66 -17.46
CA LYS A 68 15.03 -16.70 -16.59
C LYS A 68 16.06 -16.16 -15.60
N THR A 69 16.94 -15.26 -16.07
CA THR A 69 17.99 -14.66 -15.22
C THR A 69 17.36 -13.77 -14.15
N ILE A 70 16.43 -12.91 -14.53
CA ILE A 70 15.77 -11.99 -13.60
C ILE A 70 14.87 -12.74 -12.63
N SER A 71 14.08 -13.71 -13.10
CA SER A 71 13.19 -14.49 -12.23
C SER A 71 13.93 -15.24 -11.13
N ARG A 72 15.19 -15.64 -11.36
CA ARG A 72 16.03 -16.29 -10.35
C ARG A 72 16.57 -15.35 -9.28
N SER A 73 16.69 -14.07 -9.60
CA SER A 73 17.20 -13.05 -8.67
C SER A 73 16.11 -12.40 -7.82
N LEU A 74 14.84 -12.65 -8.15
CA LEU A 74 13.72 -12.06 -7.44
C LEU A 74 13.34 -12.90 -6.21
N PRO A 75 13.05 -12.26 -5.06
CA PRO A 75 12.69 -12.96 -3.83
C PRO A 75 11.21 -13.39 -3.77
N PHE A 76 10.46 -13.30 -4.86
CA PHE A 76 9.03 -13.57 -4.93
C PHE A 76 8.67 -14.51 -6.09
N ARG A 77 7.44 -15.04 -6.08
CA ARG A 77 6.96 -16.00 -7.08
C ARG A 77 6.69 -15.33 -8.40
N VAL A 78 7.19 -15.94 -9.49
CA VAL A 78 6.99 -15.49 -10.86
C VAL A 78 6.10 -16.49 -11.60
N GLY A 79 5.01 -15.99 -12.19
CA GLY A 79 4.11 -16.73 -13.07
C GLY A 79 4.29 -16.27 -14.53
N LEU A 80 4.27 -17.23 -15.47
CA LEU A 80 4.32 -16.93 -16.91
C LEU A 80 2.91 -16.98 -17.49
N PHE A 81 2.53 -15.94 -18.25
CA PHE A 81 1.25 -15.83 -18.94
C PHE A 81 1.49 -15.80 -20.45
N LYS A 82 0.53 -16.35 -21.22
CA LYS A 82 0.65 -16.42 -22.68
C LYS A 82 0.24 -15.10 -23.34
N THR A 83 -0.76 -14.43 -22.79
CA THR A 83 -1.32 -13.21 -23.37
C THR A 83 -1.41 -12.09 -22.32
N PRO A 84 -1.35 -10.80 -22.75
CA PRO A 84 -1.54 -9.68 -21.85
C PRO A 84 -2.92 -9.66 -21.18
N ASP A 85 -3.95 -10.15 -21.89
CA ASP A 85 -5.32 -10.12 -21.36
C ASP A 85 -5.50 -11.17 -20.25
N GLU A 86 -4.95 -12.37 -20.41
CA GLU A 86 -4.90 -13.38 -19.33
C GLU A 86 -4.18 -12.84 -18.09
N ALA A 87 -3.07 -12.13 -18.28
CA ALA A 87 -2.33 -11.53 -17.19
C ALA A 87 -3.11 -10.38 -16.51
N LYS A 88 -3.81 -9.53 -17.28
CA LYS A 88 -4.66 -8.46 -16.75
C LYS A 88 -5.86 -9.01 -15.98
N GLU A 89 -6.47 -10.10 -16.46
CA GLU A 89 -7.54 -10.79 -15.75
C GLU A 89 -7.04 -11.34 -14.41
N ALA A 90 -5.90 -12.03 -14.39
CA ALA A 90 -5.27 -12.49 -13.16
C ALA A 90 -4.89 -11.35 -12.21
N LEU A 91 -4.53 -10.18 -12.75
CA LEU A 91 -4.25 -8.96 -11.97
C LEU A 91 -5.54 -8.39 -11.34
N SER A 92 -6.63 -8.31 -12.10
CA SER A 92 -7.93 -7.82 -11.62
C SER A 92 -8.56 -8.74 -10.58
N GLU A 93 -8.33 -10.05 -10.68
CA GLU A 93 -8.77 -11.04 -9.70
C GLU A 93 -7.87 -11.13 -8.45
N GLY A 94 -6.78 -10.34 -8.38
CA GLY A 94 -5.82 -10.38 -7.27
C GLY A 94 -4.98 -11.66 -7.19
N LYS A 95 -4.93 -12.46 -8.25
CA LYS A 95 -4.09 -13.66 -8.33
C LYS A 95 -2.61 -13.33 -8.43
N ILE A 96 -2.29 -12.16 -9.02
CA ILE A 96 -0.95 -11.58 -9.13
C ILE A 96 -0.97 -10.11 -8.70
N SER A 97 0.15 -9.61 -8.22
CA SER A 97 0.31 -8.26 -7.68
C SER A 97 0.76 -7.25 -8.74
N SER A 98 1.54 -7.70 -9.72
CA SER A 98 2.02 -6.90 -10.85
C SER A 98 2.28 -7.79 -12.05
N VAL A 99 2.26 -7.20 -13.26
CA VAL A 99 2.61 -7.88 -14.50
C VAL A 99 3.63 -7.08 -15.29
N ILE A 100 4.60 -7.78 -15.88
CA ILE A 100 5.60 -7.20 -16.79
C ILE A 100 5.36 -7.80 -18.18
N ILE A 101 5.31 -6.92 -19.17
CA ILE A 101 5.05 -7.28 -20.56
C ILE A 101 6.28 -6.91 -21.39
N PHE A 102 6.93 -7.93 -21.93
CA PHE A 102 8.03 -7.78 -22.86
C PHE A 102 7.47 -7.51 -24.26
N PRO A 103 8.01 -6.50 -25.01
CA PRO A 103 7.50 -6.17 -26.34
C PRO A 103 7.84 -7.24 -27.38
N GLU A 104 7.11 -7.25 -28.50
CA GLU A 104 7.24 -8.22 -29.60
C GLU A 104 8.64 -8.27 -30.24
N ASN A 105 9.35 -7.17 -30.23
CA ASN A 105 10.69 -7.03 -30.83
C ASN A 105 11.81 -6.91 -29.79
N PHE A 106 11.59 -7.44 -28.57
CA PHE A 106 12.55 -7.31 -27.47
C PHE A 106 13.95 -7.81 -27.83
N SER A 107 14.06 -9.00 -28.41
CA SER A 107 15.37 -9.60 -28.75
C SER A 107 16.11 -8.83 -29.85
N GLU A 108 15.39 -8.27 -30.81
CA GLU A 108 15.96 -7.41 -31.86
C GLU A 108 16.51 -6.11 -31.26
N LEU A 109 15.71 -5.44 -30.43
CA LEU A 109 16.10 -4.21 -29.75
C LEU A 109 17.25 -4.43 -28.75
N ALA A 110 17.31 -5.60 -28.10
CA ALA A 110 18.37 -5.94 -27.16
C ALA A 110 19.77 -5.97 -27.82
N LEU A 111 19.83 -6.38 -29.06
CA LEU A 111 21.07 -6.42 -29.87
C LEU A 111 21.34 -5.12 -30.63
N GLY A 112 20.39 -4.25 -30.73
CA GLY A 112 20.47 -2.93 -31.37
C GLY A 112 20.96 -1.84 -30.43
N GLU A 113 21.05 -0.61 -30.93
CA GLU A 113 21.44 0.57 -30.14
C GLU A 113 20.24 1.30 -29.48
N LYS A 114 19.04 0.96 -29.91
CA LYS A 114 17.81 1.60 -29.41
C LYS A 114 17.48 1.18 -27.99
N SER A 115 16.86 2.07 -27.23
CA SER A 115 16.29 1.74 -25.91
C SER A 115 15.06 0.87 -26.06
N ILE A 116 14.89 -0.05 -25.12
CA ILE A 116 13.75 -0.97 -25.04
C ILE A 116 12.77 -0.44 -24.02
N THR A 117 11.51 -0.33 -24.39
CA THR A 117 10.44 -0.01 -23.44
C THR A 117 9.74 -1.29 -23.03
N VAL A 118 9.78 -1.59 -21.73
CA VAL A 118 9.07 -2.71 -21.12
C VAL A 118 7.91 -2.13 -20.33
N LYS A 119 6.70 -2.66 -20.53
CA LYS A 119 5.50 -2.19 -19.84
C LYS A 119 5.31 -2.97 -18.55
N MET A 120 5.05 -2.24 -17.46
CA MET A 120 4.70 -2.82 -16.16
C MET A 120 3.35 -2.29 -15.70
N ILE A 121 2.46 -3.20 -15.29
CA ILE A 121 1.14 -2.87 -14.77
C ILE A 121 1.02 -3.45 -13.37
N SER A 122 0.64 -2.62 -12.41
CA SER A 122 0.43 -3.04 -11.01
C SER A 122 -1.06 -3.01 -10.65
N SER A 123 -1.49 -3.94 -9.80
CA SER A 123 -2.83 -3.97 -9.25
C SER A 123 -3.07 -2.79 -8.32
N ASP A 124 -4.31 -2.39 -8.21
CA ASP A 124 -4.82 -1.41 -7.24
C ASP A 124 -5.23 -2.04 -5.90
N HIS A 125 -5.43 -3.37 -5.88
CA HIS A 125 -5.81 -4.14 -4.69
C HIS A 125 -4.62 -4.64 -3.86
N LEU A 126 -3.46 -3.97 -4.00
CA LEU A 126 -2.25 -4.33 -3.25
C LEU A 126 -2.39 -3.97 -1.78
N THR A 127 -1.93 -4.84 -0.90
CA THR A 127 -1.69 -4.50 0.50
C THR A 127 -0.65 -3.39 0.60
N VAL A 128 -0.59 -2.71 1.75
CA VAL A 128 0.41 -1.66 2.03
C VAL A 128 1.82 -2.13 1.67
N SER A 129 2.10 -3.35 2.05
CA SER A 129 3.39 -4.00 1.87
C SER A 129 3.70 -4.32 0.40
N GLU A 130 2.76 -4.88 -0.32
CA GLU A 130 2.91 -5.16 -1.76
C GLU A 130 3.06 -3.87 -2.57
N THR A 131 2.40 -2.79 -2.17
CA THR A 131 2.55 -1.48 -2.82
C THR A 131 3.96 -0.93 -2.69
N GLN A 132 4.67 -1.18 -1.58
CA GLN A 132 6.08 -0.79 -1.43
C GLN A 132 6.96 -1.56 -2.42
N ILE A 133 6.76 -2.87 -2.56
CA ILE A 133 7.47 -3.67 -3.55
C ILE A 133 7.15 -3.19 -4.97
N ALA A 134 5.86 -3.00 -5.29
CA ALA A 134 5.43 -2.55 -6.62
C ALA A 134 6.04 -1.20 -7.02
N LYS A 135 6.28 -0.29 -6.06
CA LYS A 135 6.97 0.99 -6.30
C LYS A 135 8.47 0.84 -6.57
N GLN A 136 9.13 -0.14 -5.96
CA GLN A 136 10.57 -0.37 -6.14
C GLN A 136 10.86 -1.30 -7.33
N LEU A 137 9.92 -2.15 -7.69
CA LEU A 137 10.08 -3.17 -8.72
C LEU A 137 10.49 -2.61 -10.09
N PRO A 138 9.94 -1.47 -10.59
CA PRO A 138 10.38 -0.89 -11.87
C PRO A 138 11.87 -0.57 -11.90
N SER A 139 12.40 0.05 -10.87
CA SER A 139 13.83 0.41 -10.79
C SER A 139 14.72 -0.83 -10.66
N MET A 140 14.33 -1.83 -9.89
CA MET A 140 15.05 -3.10 -9.78
C MET A 140 15.09 -3.84 -11.13
N PHE A 141 13.95 -3.91 -11.80
CA PHE A 141 13.83 -4.55 -13.11
C PHE A 141 14.61 -3.80 -14.18
N GLN A 142 14.52 -2.47 -14.20
CA GLN A 142 15.27 -1.62 -15.12
C GLN A 142 16.78 -1.83 -14.96
N MET A 143 17.27 -1.86 -13.71
CA MET A 143 18.69 -2.10 -13.44
C MET A 143 19.11 -3.50 -13.89
N GLY A 144 18.36 -4.53 -13.55
CA GLY A 144 18.66 -5.93 -13.92
C GLY A 144 18.67 -6.14 -15.44
N LEU A 145 17.62 -5.67 -16.13
CA LEU A 145 17.55 -5.74 -17.59
C LEU A 145 18.63 -4.92 -18.28
N SER A 146 18.88 -3.69 -17.80
CA SER A 146 19.92 -2.83 -18.38
C SER A 146 21.30 -3.47 -18.26
N THR A 147 21.62 -4.06 -17.10
CA THR A 147 22.88 -4.77 -16.89
C THR A 147 22.99 -6.00 -17.83
N PHE A 148 21.92 -6.80 -17.93
CA PHE A 148 21.88 -7.95 -18.81
C PHE A 148 22.10 -7.56 -20.28
N ILE A 149 21.41 -6.54 -20.77
CA ILE A 149 21.50 -6.08 -22.16
C ILE A 149 22.87 -5.41 -22.43
N SER A 150 23.38 -4.63 -21.49
CA SER A 150 24.73 -4.04 -21.63
C SER A 150 25.80 -5.12 -21.75
N ASN A 151 25.71 -6.19 -20.95
CA ASN A 151 26.64 -7.32 -21.05
C ASN A 151 26.53 -8.06 -22.40
N LEU A 152 25.30 -8.23 -22.91
CA LEU A 152 25.08 -8.82 -24.24
C LEU A 152 25.68 -7.96 -25.36
N ARG A 153 25.47 -6.63 -25.30
CA ARG A 153 26.02 -5.69 -26.29
C ARG A 153 27.55 -5.66 -26.24
N LEU A 154 28.15 -5.64 -25.04
CA LEU A 154 29.61 -5.71 -24.85
C LEU A 154 30.21 -7.01 -25.41
N ALA A 155 29.53 -8.14 -25.22
CA ALA A 155 30.00 -9.42 -25.79
C ALA A 155 29.99 -9.43 -27.33
N LYS A 156 29.13 -8.63 -27.96
CA LYS A 156 29.00 -8.51 -29.42
C LYS A 156 30.01 -7.51 -30.03
N ILE A 157 30.34 -6.46 -29.29
CA ILE A 157 31.17 -5.33 -29.79
C ILE A 157 32.54 -5.43 -29.15
N LYS A 158 33.53 -5.92 -29.92
CA LYS A 158 34.93 -6.06 -29.45
C LYS A 158 35.69 -4.75 -29.29
N ASN A 159 35.25 -3.61 -29.85
CA ASN A 159 36.08 -2.41 -30.01
C ASN A 159 35.43 -1.04 -29.76
N GLU A 160 34.19 -0.93 -29.28
CA GLU A 160 33.58 0.38 -28.96
C GLU A 160 33.14 0.49 -27.51
N PRO A 161 33.36 1.65 -26.85
CA PRO A 161 32.87 1.86 -25.49
C PRO A 161 31.32 1.86 -25.46
N PRO A 162 30.72 1.29 -24.40
CA PRO A 162 29.26 1.22 -24.30
C PRO A 162 28.66 2.62 -24.28
N SER A 163 27.58 2.80 -25.04
CA SER A 163 26.79 4.05 -24.99
C SER A 163 26.30 4.32 -23.55
N PRO A 164 26.47 5.53 -23.02
CA PRO A 164 26.08 5.88 -21.66
C PRO A 164 24.56 5.92 -21.44
N LYS A 165 23.75 5.70 -22.48
CA LYS A 165 22.27 5.68 -22.37
C LYS A 165 21.79 4.36 -21.79
N MET A 166 20.93 4.45 -20.76
CA MET A 166 20.26 3.26 -20.21
C MET A 166 19.50 2.52 -21.31
N PRO A 167 19.83 1.25 -21.57
CA PRO A 167 19.24 0.50 -22.69
C PRO A 167 17.79 0.11 -22.48
N VAL A 168 17.29 0.18 -21.24
CA VAL A 168 15.91 -0.20 -20.90
C VAL A 168 15.21 0.93 -20.16
N MET A 169 13.98 1.21 -20.60
CA MET A 169 13.02 2.07 -19.92
C MET A 169 11.83 1.22 -19.47
N ILE A 170 11.34 1.42 -18.25
CA ILE A 170 10.12 0.78 -17.77
C ILE A 170 9.02 1.82 -17.72
N GLU A 171 7.97 1.57 -18.49
CA GLU A 171 6.73 2.31 -18.42
C GLU A 171 5.83 1.68 -17.36
N ASN A 172 5.62 2.41 -16.26
CA ASN A 172 4.83 1.93 -15.15
C ASN A 172 3.39 2.48 -15.22
N GLU A 173 2.43 1.57 -15.30
CA GLU A 173 1.01 1.86 -15.30
C GLU A 173 0.36 1.21 -14.07
N THR A 174 -0.50 1.93 -13.37
CA THR A 174 -1.34 1.36 -12.32
C THR A 174 -2.79 1.37 -12.78
N MET A 175 -3.54 0.29 -12.55
CA MET A 175 -4.94 0.18 -12.97
C MET A 175 -5.80 1.28 -12.34
N HIS A 176 -5.56 1.61 -11.07
CA HIS A 176 -6.13 2.79 -10.39
C HIS A 176 -5.03 3.42 -9.53
N LYS A 177 -4.90 4.75 -9.56
CA LYS A 177 -3.87 5.43 -8.76
C LYS A 177 -4.34 5.62 -7.33
N ALA A 178 -3.97 4.73 -6.42
CA ALA A 178 -3.97 5.06 -5.00
C ALA A 178 -2.88 6.13 -4.72
N HIS A 179 -3.28 7.29 -4.23
CA HIS A 179 -2.35 8.43 -4.03
C HIS A 179 -1.25 8.15 -2.99
N SER A 180 -1.50 7.25 -2.03
CA SER A 180 -0.51 6.88 -1.00
C SER A 180 -0.79 5.52 -0.37
N LEU A 181 0.21 4.94 0.31
CA LEU A 181 0.04 3.73 1.12
C LEU A 181 -1.01 3.93 2.24
N ALA A 182 -1.10 5.13 2.77
CA ALA A 182 -2.09 5.49 3.77
C ALA A 182 -3.52 5.36 3.23
N SER A 183 -3.77 5.64 1.94
CA SER A 183 -5.09 5.47 1.31
C SER A 183 -5.57 4.02 1.33
N ILE A 184 -4.66 3.07 1.17
CA ILE A 184 -4.99 1.64 1.13
C ILE A 184 -5.26 1.09 2.53
N SER A 185 -4.50 1.54 3.53
CA SER A 185 -4.64 1.06 4.92
C SER A 185 -5.70 1.82 5.73
N SER A 186 -6.06 3.02 5.31
CA SER A 186 -6.95 3.91 6.08
C SER A 186 -8.30 3.30 6.45
N PRO A 187 -9.05 2.57 5.58
CA PRO A 187 -10.34 1.99 5.97
C PRO A 187 -10.21 0.98 7.11
N PHE A 188 -9.15 0.15 7.07
CA PHE A 188 -8.88 -0.82 8.14
C PHE A 188 -8.52 -0.11 9.45
N VAL A 189 -7.62 0.87 9.39
CA VAL A 189 -7.18 1.65 10.54
C VAL A 189 -8.37 2.40 11.15
N MET A 190 -9.21 3.04 10.34
CA MET A 190 -10.40 3.75 10.80
C MET A 190 -11.35 2.83 11.57
N ASN A 191 -11.70 1.67 11.00
CA ASN A 191 -12.58 0.71 11.63
C ASN A 191 -12.02 0.20 12.96
N PHE A 192 -10.75 -0.22 12.97
CA PHE A 192 -10.11 -0.75 14.17
C PHE A 192 -9.99 0.29 15.28
N VAL A 193 -9.53 1.50 14.95
CA VAL A 193 -9.35 2.58 15.93
C VAL A 193 -10.69 3.04 16.48
N THR A 194 -11.73 3.16 15.66
CA THR A 194 -13.09 3.52 16.10
C THR A 194 -13.63 2.49 17.06
N TRP A 195 -13.51 1.20 16.74
CA TRP A 195 -13.94 0.11 17.61
C TRP A 195 -13.21 0.13 18.96
N LEU A 196 -11.87 0.25 18.94
CA LEU A 196 -11.05 0.28 20.15
C LEU A 196 -11.38 1.50 21.03
N THR A 197 -11.55 2.66 20.42
CA THR A 197 -11.92 3.92 21.08
C THR A 197 -13.29 3.80 21.77
N ALA A 198 -14.28 3.24 21.07
CA ALA A 198 -15.61 3.02 21.59
C ALA A 198 -15.59 2.04 22.77
N MET A 199 -14.86 0.94 22.66
CA MET A 199 -14.73 -0.07 23.71
C MET A 199 -14.12 0.52 24.98
N VAL A 200 -12.95 1.16 24.88
CA VAL A 200 -12.25 1.75 26.03
C VAL A 200 -13.06 2.89 26.64
N GLY A 201 -13.62 3.78 25.82
CA GLY A 201 -14.47 4.87 26.27
C GLY A 201 -15.72 4.37 27.04
N SER A 202 -16.37 3.32 26.55
CA SER A 202 -17.53 2.72 27.19
C SER A 202 -17.21 2.13 28.54
N VAL A 203 -16.10 1.40 28.68
CA VAL A 203 -15.66 0.83 29.96
C VAL A 203 -15.34 1.92 30.97
N LEU A 204 -14.56 2.93 30.59
CA LEU A 204 -14.21 4.03 31.47
C LEU A 204 -15.46 4.81 31.93
N LEU A 205 -16.37 5.05 31.00
CA LEU A 205 -17.62 5.75 31.31
C LEU A 205 -18.52 4.93 32.22
N PHE A 206 -18.61 3.62 32.01
CA PHE A 206 -19.33 2.71 32.88
C PHE A 206 -18.80 2.79 34.31
N LEU A 207 -17.49 2.68 34.50
CA LEU A 207 -16.85 2.77 35.81
C LEU A 207 -17.05 4.13 36.46
N ALA A 208 -16.95 5.21 35.69
CA ALA A 208 -17.10 6.58 36.19
C ALA A 208 -18.52 6.93 36.64
N THR A 209 -19.54 6.26 36.08
CA THR A 209 -20.95 6.60 36.33
C THR A 209 -21.69 5.63 37.24
N ASN A 210 -21.02 4.61 37.79
CA ASN A 210 -21.68 3.53 38.50
C ASN A 210 -22.46 3.98 39.74
N GLU A 211 -22.00 5.02 40.44
CA GLU A 211 -22.62 5.55 41.66
C GLU A 211 -23.58 6.74 41.43
N MET A 212 -23.79 7.12 40.17
CA MET A 212 -24.70 8.23 39.83
C MET A 212 -26.18 7.82 39.93
N THR A 213 -27.06 8.80 40.17
CA THR A 213 -28.51 8.62 40.05
C THR A 213 -28.89 8.17 38.64
N LEU A 214 -29.97 7.42 38.52
CA LEU A 214 -30.36 6.77 37.25
C LEU A 214 -30.50 7.77 36.10
N LEU A 215 -31.10 8.93 36.36
CA LEU A 215 -31.30 9.98 35.34
C LEU A 215 -29.98 10.60 34.87
N ASN A 216 -29.10 10.96 35.80
CA ASN A 216 -27.80 11.52 35.49
C ASN A 216 -26.91 10.51 34.79
N ARG A 217 -26.98 9.23 35.17
CA ARG A 217 -26.28 8.12 34.56
C ARG A 217 -26.72 7.94 33.11
N ALA A 218 -28.02 7.92 32.85
CA ALA A 218 -28.55 7.80 31.49
C ALA A 218 -28.11 8.97 30.62
N TYR A 219 -28.22 10.20 31.10
CA TYR A 219 -27.77 11.39 30.38
C TYR A 219 -26.27 11.32 30.04
N VAL A 220 -25.41 11.05 31.03
CA VAL A 220 -23.95 11.00 30.84
C VAL A 220 -23.55 9.88 29.88
N ARG A 221 -24.18 8.68 30.04
CA ARG A 221 -23.88 7.52 29.16
C ARG A 221 -24.38 7.69 27.73
N THR A 222 -25.25 8.63 27.45
CA THR A 222 -25.70 8.97 26.09
C THR A 222 -24.89 10.12 25.50
N VAL A 223 -24.77 11.24 26.22
CA VAL A 223 -24.18 12.47 25.68
C VAL A 223 -22.65 12.36 25.54
N ILE A 224 -21.98 11.83 26.56
CA ILE A 224 -20.51 11.77 26.54
C ILE A 224 -19.96 10.87 25.42
N PRO A 225 -20.49 9.66 25.18
CA PRO A 225 -20.04 8.85 24.02
C PRO A 225 -20.20 9.55 22.69
N ILE A 226 -21.33 10.22 22.47
CA ILE A 226 -21.59 10.96 21.22
C ILE A 226 -20.53 12.05 21.03
N MET A 227 -20.24 12.82 22.07
CA MET A 227 -19.21 13.87 22.00
C MET A 227 -17.81 13.31 21.83
N THR A 228 -17.44 12.26 22.57
CA THR A 228 -16.09 11.66 22.48
C THR A 228 -15.87 10.93 21.16
N MET A 229 -16.89 10.24 20.64
CA MET A 229 -16.84 9.61 19.31
C MET A 229 -16.72 10.66 18.22
N GLY A 230 -17.50 11.75 18.28
CA GLY A 230 -17.38 12.87 17.35
C GLY A 230 -15.99 13.51 17.36
N ALA A 231 -15.42 13.73 18.54
CA ALA A 231 -14.05 14.25 18.66
C ALA A 231 -12.99 13.26 18.14
N SER A 232 -13.13 11.97 18.47
CA SER A 232 -12.20 10.94 18.02
C SER A 232 -12.26 10.73 16.50
N SER A 233 -13.47 10.73 15.91
CA SER A 233 -13.65 10.62 14.46
C SER A 233 -13.09 11.86 13.73
N LEU A 234 -13.21 13.04 14.31
CA LEU A 234 -12.59 14.26 13.78
C LEU A 234 -11.06 14.15 13.75
N VAL A 235 -10.44 13.72 14.85
CA VAL A 235 -8.99 13.50 14.92
C VAL A 235 -8.56 12.48 13.86
N LEU A 236 -9.29 11.37 13.76
CA LEU A 236 -9.01 10.31 12.80
C LEU A 236 -9.15 10.82 11.35
N ALA A 237 -10.19 11.57 11.03
CA ALA A 237 -10.41 12.18 9.72
C ALA A 237 -9.26 13.14 9.35
N ILE A 238 -8.79 13.97 10.29
CA ILE A 238 -7.64 14.87 10.08
C ILE A 238 -6.38 14.07 9.77
N VAL A 239 -6.08 13.03 10.57
CA VAL A 239 -4.87 12.20 10.37
C VAL A 239 -4.92 11.49 9.03
N VAL A 240 -6.07 10.88 8.68
CA VAL A 240 -6.24 10.17 7.41
C VAL A 240 -6.13 11.12 6.23
N THR A 241 -6.86 12.25 6.21
CA THR A 241 -6.83 13.21 5.09
C THR A 241 -5.45 13.82 4.90
N THR A 242 -4.74 14.12 5.99
CA THR A 242 -3.35 14.60 5.92
C THR A 242 -2.42 13.54 5.35
N SER A 243 -2.54 12.29 5.80
CA SER A 243 -1.68 11.18 5.36
C SER A 243 -1.98 10.74 3.91
N THR A 244 -3.24 10.84 3.47
CA THR A 244 -3.68 10.45 2.12
C THR A 244 -3.66 11.61 1.13
N GLN A 245 -3.52 12.86 1.61
CA GLN A 245 -3.63 14.10 0.83
C GLN A 245 -5.00 14.27 0.13
N GLN A 246 -6.06 13.64 0.65
CA GLN A 246 -7.40 13.62 0.07
C GLN A 246 -8.37 14.54 0.84
N TRP A 247 -8.08 15.83 0.89
CA TRP A 247 -8.89 16.81 1.64
C TRP A 247 -10.33 16.97 1.12
N GLY A 248 -10.59 16.68 -0.15
CA GLY A 248 -11.94 16.73 -0.72
C GLY A 248 -12.92 15.73 -0.10
N SER A 249 -12.43 14.65 0.50
CA SER A 249 -13.23 13.62 1.16
C SER A 249 -13.36 13.82 2.68
N PHE A 250 -12.80 14.90 3.25
CA PHE A 250 -12.75 15.12 4.69
C PHE A 250 -14.12 14.99 5.39
N PHE A 251 -15.12 15.65 4.86
CA PHE A 251 -16.48 15.61 5.46
C PHE A 251 -17.12 14.21 5.38
N MET A 252 -16.87 13.46 4.29
CA MET A 252 -17.34 12.08 4.18
C MET A 252 -16.64 11.12 5.16
N LEU A 253 -15.39 11.41 5.51
CA LEU A 253 -14.63 10.60 6.46
C LEU A 253 -14.99 10.92 7.92
N TRP A 254 -15.46 12.14 8.19
CA TRP A 254 -15.82 12.58 9.53
C TRP A 254 -17.24 12.18 9.93
N LEU A 255 -18.19 12.19 9.01
CA LEU A 255 -19.60 11.78 9.25
C LEU A 255 -19.73 10.27 9.36
#